data_05eb65d8e35ffd063b631a2b0d24d1f4
#
_entry.id   05eb65d8e35ffd063b631a2b0d24d1f4
#
_cell.length_a   1.000
_cell.length_b   1.000
_cell.length_c   1.000
_cell.angle_alpha   90.00
_cell.angle_beta   90.00
_cell.angle_gamma   90.00
#
_symmetry.space_group_name_H-M   'P 1'
#
loop_
_entity.id
_entity.type
_entity.pdbx_description
1 polymer ?
#
loop_
_entity_poly.entity_id
_entity_poly.type
_entity_poly.pdbx_seq_one_letter_code
_entity_poly.pdbx_strand_id
1 'polypeptide(L)'
;EDELIYTLQTSLYVGANVESVRMVMSYCRAAGLDVMQKPVHIVPMWNAKAGAMIDVVMPGVGLYRTQASRTGQFAGMSEPEFGQMITEKIGGVDVTYPEYAKCTVKRALDNGVIAEFTAIEYWKENYAIKGGKEKSIAPNAMWSKRPRGQIAKCAQAQALRIAFPELGAAPTAEEMEGKTLYQPEIDITPEKPVIKRKMSDGKIDAAIQAINNGDYTLAQIIETHDLTDEQLARFNSELNIIEGEVNEPV
;
A
#
# COMPACT_ATOMS: atom_id res chain seq x y z
N GLU A 1 -14.16 -15.17 -26.18
CA GLU A 1 -13.57 -14.37 -25.08
C GLU A 1 -14.27 -13.02 -24.97
N ASP A 2 -14.52 -12.33 -26.07
CA ASP A 2 -15.16 -11.01 -26.09
C ASP A 2 -16.59 -11.04 -25.54
N GLU A 3 -17.35 -12.09 -25.82
CA GLU A 3 -18.70 -12.28 -25.25
C GLU A 3 -18.67 -12.40 -23.72
N LEU A 4 -17.66 -13.11 -23.17
CA LEU A 4 -17.49 -13.20 -21.72
C LEU A 4 -17.10 -11.86 -21.12
N ILE A 5 -16.20 -11.11 -21.75
CA ILE A 5 -15.83 -9.75 -21.34
C ILE A 5 -17.06 -8.86 -21.29
N TYR A 6 -17.85 -8.85 -22.35
CA TYR A 6 -19.11 -8.08 -22.41
C TYR A 6 -20.07 -8.46 -21.26
N THR A 7 -20.25 -9.79 -21.03
CA THR A 7 -21.09 -10.29 -19.95
C THR A 7 -20.60 -9.81 -18.60
N LEU A 8 -19.29 -9.88 -18.33
CA LEU A 8 -18.69 -9.43 -17.08
C LEU A 8 -18.84 -7.92 -16.86
N GLN A 9 -18.65 -7.12 -17.92
CA GLN A 9 -18.81 -5.66 -17.86
C GLN A 9 -20.26 -5.21 -17.62
N THR A 10 -21.22 -5.98 -18.09
CA THR A 10 -22.64 -5.63 -17.98
C THR A 10 -23.33 -6.23 -16.74
N SER A 11 -22.68 -7.19 -16.05
CA SER A 11 -23.29 -7.89 -14.92
C SER A 11 -22.49 -7.75 -13.61
N LEU A 12 -21.24 -8.26 -13.57
CA LEU A 12 -20.47 -8.39 -12.33
C LEU A 12 -19.51 -7.22 -12.08
N TYR A 13 -18.94 -6.66 -13.15
CA TYR A 13 -17.94 -5.58 -13.11
C TYR A 13 -18.45 -4.37 -13.90
N VAL A 14 -19.65 -3.93 -13.56
CA VAL A 14 -20.34 -2.85 -14.28
C VAL A 14 -19.49 -1.57 -14.26
N GLY A 15 -19.25 -1.02 -15.46
CA GLY A 15 -18.47 0.20 -15.63
C GLY A 15 -16.94 0.01 -15.65
N ALA A 16 -16.44 -1.22 -15.44
CA ALA A 16 -15.03 -1.51 -15.59
C ALA A 16 -14.59 -1.46 -17.07
N ASN A 17 -13.35 -1.02 -17.32
CA ASN A 17 -12.80 -1.06 -18.67
C ASN A 17 -12.43 -2.51 -19.07
N VAL A 18 -12.24 -2.73 -20.37
CA VAL A 18 -11.94 -4.06 -20.93
C VAL A 18 -10.64 -4.64 -20.35
N GLU A 19 -9.62 -3.79 -20.16
CA GLU A 19 -8.31 -4.24 -19.68
C GLU A 19 -8.41 -4.69 -18.23
N SER A 20 -9.18 -4.00 -17.39
CA SER A 20 -9.40 -4.39 -15.99
C SER A 20 -10.16 -5.71 -15.89
N VAL A 21 -11.13 -5.95 -16.79
CA VAL A 21 -11.85 -7.23 -16.86
C VAL A 21 -10.93 -8.36 -17.35
N ARG A 22 -10.06 -8.12 -18.32
CA ARG A 22 -9.04 -9.08 -18.76
C ARG A 22 -8.07 -9.43 -17.65
N MET A 23 -7.68 -8.45 -16.83
CA MET A 23 -6.83 -8.65 -15.64
C MET A 23 -7.51 -9.58 -14.64
N VAL A 24 -8.80 -9.37 -14.35
CA VAL A 24 -9.60 -10.27 -13.50
C VAL A 24 -9.68 -11.68 -14.08
N MET A 25 -9.94 -11.81 -15.37
CA MET A 25 -10.00 -13.14 -16.01
C MET A 25 -8.66 -13.87 -15.93
N SER A 26 -7.56 -13.15 -16.15
CA SER A 26 -6.20 -13.71 -16.04
C SER A 26 -5.88 -14.15 -14.62
N TYR A 27 -6.24 -13.32 -13.62
CA TYR A 27 -6.11 -13.68 -12.21
C TYR A 27 -6.91 -14.94 -11.87
N CYS A 28 -8.18 -14.98 -12.24
CA CYS A 28 -9.05 -16.13 -11.96
C CYS A 28 -8.54 -17.40 -12.64
N ARG A 29 -8.08 -17.30 -13.88
CA ARG A 29 -7.49 -18.45 -14.63
C ARG A 29 -6.24 -18.97 -13.94
N ALA A 30 -5.32 -18.08 -13.53
CA ALA A 30 -4.09 -18.47 -12.85
C ALA A 30 -4.36 -19.12 -11.48
N ALA A 31 -5.39 -18.66 -10.77
CA ALA A 31 -5.76 -19.17 -9.44
C ALA A 31 -6.78 -20.34 -9.47
N GLY A 32 -7.18 -20.82 -10.64
CA GLY A 32 -8.20 -21.88 -10.78
C GLY A 32 -9.56 -21.50 -10.20
N LEU A 33 -9.97 -20.23 -10.40
CA LEU A 33 -11.20 -19.67 -9.88
C LEU A 33 -12.23 -19.45 -10.99
N ASP A 34 -13.49 -19.61 -10.65
CA ASP A 34 -14.60 -19.24 -11.52
C ASP A 34 -14.84 -17.73 -11.42
N VAL A 35 -14.59 -17.02 -12.51
CA VAL A 35 -14.78 -15.56 -12.60
C VAL A 35 -16.24 -15.15 -12.36
N MET A 36 -17.19 -16.02 -12.68
CA MET A 36 -18.63 -15.75 -12.49
C MET A 36 -19.03 -15.71 -11.02
N GLN A 37 -18.23 -16.27 -10.11
CA GLN A 37 -18.44 -16.18 -8.67
C GLN A 37 -17.93 -14.86 -8.06
N LYS A 38 -17.34 -13.97 -8.90
CA LYS A 38 -16.77 -12.68 -8.47
C LYS A 38 -15.80 -12.81 -7.30
N PRO A 39 -14.76 -13.66 -7.39
CA PRO A 39 -13.84 -13.89 -6.27
C PRO A 39 -12.94 -12.70 -5.98
N VAL A 40 -12.76 -11.83 -6.95
CA VAL A 40 -11.97 -10.60 -6.86
C VAL A 40 -12.81 -9.38 -7.25
N HIS A 41 -12.35 -8.21 -6.83
CA HIS A 41 -12.97 -6.93 -7.11
C HIS A 41 -11.99 -6.05 -7.89
N ILE A 42 -12.53 -5.17 -8.73
CA ILE A 42 -11.78 -4.06 -9.32
C ILE A 42 -12.00 -2.87 -8.42
N VAL A 43 -10.94 -2.38 -7.78
CA VAL A 43 -10.96 -1.24 -6.88
C VAL A 43 -10.21 -0.09 -7.52
N PRO A 44 -10.90 0.99 -7.93
CA PRO A 44 -10.22 2.19 -8.40
C PRO A 44 -9.47 2.85 -7.23
N MET A 45 -8.16 3.01 -7.38
CA MET A 45 -7.31 3.59 -6.35
C MET A 45 -6.45 4.71 -6.92
N TRP A 46 -6.27 5.77 -6.13
CA TRP A 46 -5.37 6.85 -6.51
C TRP A 46 -3.92 6.40 -6.42
N ASN A 47 -3.21 6.51 -7.53
CA ASN A 47 -1.78 6.28 -7.58
C ASN A 47 -1.06 7.63 -7.62
N ALA A 48 -0.41 8.00 -6.51
CA ALA A 48 0.27 9.29 -6.38
C ALA A 48 1.46 9.42 -7.37
N LYS A 49 2.15 8.33 -7.68
CA LYS A 49 3.27 8.31 -8.62
C LYS A 49 2.81 8.50 -10.07
N ALA A 50 1.68 7.92 -10.44
CA ALA A 50 1.08 8.09 -11.76
C ALA A 50 0.24 9.38 -11.88
N GLY A 51 -0.14 10.00 -10.76
CA GLY A 51 -1.05 11.14 -10.72
C GLY A 51 -2.45 10.84 -11.25
N ALA A 52 -2.89 9.58 -11.18
CA ALA A 52 -4.12 9.10 -11.78
C ALA A 52 -4.80 8.01 -10.94
N MET A 53 -6.11 7.82 -11.17
CA MET A 53 -6.83 6.64 -10.70
C MET A 53 -6.42 5.44 -11.54
N ILE A 54 -6.05 4.35 -10.90
CA ILE A 54 -5.78 3.07 -11.54
C ILE A 54 -6.68 1.99 -10.96
N ASP A 55 -7.08 1.05 -11.79
CA ASP A 55 -7.83 -0.11 -11.36
C ASP A 55 -6.88 -1.17 -10.77
N VAL A 56 -7.18 -1.64 -9.58
CA VAL A 56 -6.43 -2.70 -8.89
C VAL A 56 -7.34 -3.89 -8.66
N VAL A 57 -6.89 -5.07 -9.07
CA VAL A 57 -7.62 -6.32 -8.80
C VAL A 57 -7.26 -6.81 -7.40
N MET A 58 -8.26 -6.89 -6.54
CA MET A 58 -8.09 -7.29 -5.14
C MET A 58 -9.00 -8.45 -4.76
N PRO A 59 -8.54 -9.37 -3.90
CA PRO A 59 -9.41 -10.43 -3.38
C PRO A 59 -10.55 -9.83 -2.56
N GLY A 60 -11.72 -10.44 -2.63
CA GLY A 60 -12.76 -10.23 -1.62
C GLY A 60 -12.61 -11.24 -0.47
N VAL A 61 -13.23 -10.96 0.68
CA VAL A 61 -13.23 -11.91 1.82
C VAL A 61 -13.77 -13.29 1.42
N GLY A 62 -14.69 -13.35 0.45
CA GLY A 62 -15.23 -14.60 -0.11
C GLY A 62 -14.16 -15.50 -0.71
N LEU A 63 -13.15 -14.91 -1.37
CA LEU A 63 -12.04 -15.68 -1.92
C LEU A 63 -11.25 -16.39 -0.81
N TYR A 64 -10.88 -15.68 0.25
CA TYR A 64 -10.16 -16.27 1.38
C TYR A 64 -10.95 -17.40 2.04
N ARG A 65 -12.28 -17.25 2.21
CA ARG A 65 -13.14 -18.32 2.73
C ARG A 65 -13.13 -19.56 1.83
N THR A 66 -13.24 -19.34 0.51
CA THR A 66 -13.22 -20.45 -0.47
C THR A 66 -11.88 -21.16 -0.46
N GLN A 67 -10.79 -20.43 -0.45
CA GLN A 67 -9.45 -21.01 -0.44
C GLN A 67 -9.17 -21.75 0.88
N ALA A 68 -9.53 -21.18 2.03
CA ALA A 68 -9.41 -21.86 3.32
C ALA A 68 -10.20 -23.18 3.34
N SER A 69 -11.43 -23.17 2.83
CA SER A 69 -12.23 -24.41 2.72
C SER A 69 -11.57 -25.47 1.83
N ARG A 70 -10.90 -25.04 0.75
CA ARG A 70 -10.20 -25.97 -0.17
C ARG A 70 -8.97 -26.63 0.44
N THR A 71 -8.38 -26.08 1.50
CA THR A 71 -7.25 -26.70 2.20
C THR A 71 -7.64 -28.01 2.91
N GLY A 72 -8.91 -28.23 3.18
CA GLY A 72 -9.40 -29.33 4.02
C GLY A 72 -9.12 -29.13 5.51
N GLN A 73 -8.43 -28.06 5.89
CA GLN A 73 -8.06 -27.78 7.29
C GLN A 73 -8.97 -26.70 7.94
N PHE A 74 -9.90 -26.12 7.18
CA PHE A 74 -10.82 -25.13 7.73
C PHE A 74 -11.87 -25.80 8.62
N ALA A 75 -11.74 -25.62 9.94
CA ALA A 75 -12.61 -26.20 10.96
C ALA A 75 -13.75 -25.26 11.40
N GLY A 76 -13.91 -24.14 10.72
CA GLY A 76 -14.98 -23.20 10.99
C GLY A 76 -14.49 -21.80 11.43
N MET A 77 -15.47 -20.95 11.73
CA MET A 77 -15.24 -19.55 12.09
C MET A 77 -16.35 -19.13 13.07
N SER A 78 -15.98 -18.28 14.06
CA SER A 78 -16.97 -17.71 14.97
C SER A 78 -17.89 -16.72 14.26
N GLU A 79 -19.06 -16.45 14.84
CA GLU A 79 -19.79 -15.24 14.53
C GLU A 79 -18.94 -14.03 14.93
N PRO A 80 -19.03 -12.90 14.19
CA PRO A 80 -18.34 -11.68 14.56
C PRO A 80 -18.87 -11.11 15.89
N GLU A 81 -17.96 -10.86 16.83
CA GLU A 81 -18.23 -10.11 18.04
C GLU A 81 -17.96 -8.63 17.76
N PHE A 82 -18.77 -7.73 18.35
CA PHE A 82 -18.65 -6.29 18.14
C PHE A 82 -18.41 -5.56 19.44
N GLY A 83 -17.55 -4.53 19.40
CA GLY A 83 -17.38 -3.56 20.47
C GLY A 83 -18.61 -2.67 20.66
N GLN A 84 -18.50 -1.69 21.54
CA GLN A 84 -19.56 -0.74 21.82
C GLN A 84 -19.99 0.01 20.56
N MET A 85 -21.28 0.34 20.48
CA MET A 85 -21.78 1.23 19.43
C MET A 85 -21.44 2.67 19.79
N ILE A 86 -20.72 3.36 18.92
CA ILE A 86 -20.31 4.75 19.07
C ILE A 86 -21.10 5.59 18.06
N THR A 87 -21.62 6.72 18.51
CA THR A 87 -22.25 7.72 17.63
C THR A 87 -21.47 9.00 17.73
N GLU A 88 -20.95 9.47 16.62
CA GLU A 88 -20.21 10.73 16.54
C GLU A 88 -20.39 11.40 15.19
N LYS A 89 -20.02 12.68 15.11
CA LYS A 89 -20.07 13.45 13.84
C LYS A 89 -18.76 13.31 13.08
N ILE A 90 -18.79 12.69 11.92
CA ILE A 90 -17.65 12.49 11.03
C ILE A 90 -17.92 13.21 9.69
N GLY A 91 -17.09 14.18 9.33
CA GLY A 91 -17.28 14.94 8.09
C GLY A 91 -18.62 15.66 8.01
N GLY A 92 -19.17 16.11 9.15
CA GLY A 92 -20.44 16.81 9.24
C GLY A 92 -21.68 15.91 9.31
N VAL A 93 -21.52 14.57 9.26
CA VAL A 93 -22.61 13.58 9.26
C VAL A 93 -22.60 12.79 10.56
N ASP A 94 -23.74 12.58 11.20
CA ASP A 94 -23.85 11.69 12.36
C ASP A 94 -23.74 10.23 11.90
N VAL A 95 -22.74 9.53 12.46
CA VAL A 95 -22.42 8.14 12.10
C VAL A 95 -22.44 7.28 13.35
N THR A 96 -23.18 6.15 13.26
CA THR A 96 -23.22 5.15 14.32
C THR A 96 -22.55 3.87 13.83
N TYR A 97 -21.52 3.41 14.56
CA TYR A 97 -20.70 2.26 14.17
C TYR A 97 -20.22 1.49 15.40
N PRO A 98 -19.89 0.20 15.28
CA PRO A 98 -19.23 -0.53 16.37
C PRO A 98 -17.76 -0.11 16.44
N GLU A 99 -17.23 0.02 17.62
CA GLU A 99 -15.82 0.36 17.86
C GLU A 99 -14.88 -0.58 17.10
N TYR A 100 -15.15 -1.88 17.20
CA TYR A 100 -14.41 -2.93 16.51
C TYR A 100 -15.30 -4.11 16.11
N ALA A 101 -14.76 -4.98 15.27
CA ALA A 101 -15.23 -6.36 15.09
C ALA A 101 -14.10 -7.32 15.39
N LYS A 102 -14.44 -8.47 16.02
CA LYS A 102 -13.53 -9.57 16.34
C LYS A 102 -14.05 -10.83 15.68
N CYS A 103 -13.18 -11.62 15.11
CA CYS A 103 -13.49 -12.90 14.52
C CYS A 103 -12.41 -13.92 14.83
N THR A 104 -12.81 -15.17 15.09
CA THR A 104 -11.90 -16.29 15.32
C THR A 104 -12.10 -17.35 14.24
N VAL A 105 -11.01 -17.70 13.56
CA VAL A 105 -10.94 -18.79 12.58
C VAL A 105 -10.33 -20.01 13.25
N LYS A 106 -10.91 -21.18 13.01
CA LYS A 106 -10.45 -22.47 13.52
C LYS A 106 -9.82 -23.28 12.39
N ARG A 107 -8.60 -23.74 12.63
CA ARG A 107 -7.85 -24.58 11.68
C ARG A 107 -7.52 -25.93 12.32
N ALA A 108 -7.86 -27.00 11.63
CA ALA A 108 -7.44 -28.33 12.00
C ALA A 108 -5.97 -28.53 11.57
N LEU A 109 -5.11 -28.86 12.52
CA LEU A 109 -3.72 -29.18 12.28
C LEU A 109 -3.56 -30.69 12.00
N ASP A 110 -2.46 -31.07 11.35
CA ASP A 110 -2.20 -32.47 10.95
C ASP A 110 -2.14 -33.44 12.14
N ASN A 111 -1.88 -32.94 13.34
CA ASN A 111 -1.89 -33.71 14.59
C ASN A 111 -3.30 -33.86 15.24
N GLY A 112 -4.35 -33.39 14.56
CA GLY A 112 -5.73 -33.43 15.04
C GLY A 112 -6.11 -32.32 16.02
N VAL A 113 -5.20 -31.41 16.36
CA VAL A 113 -5.48 -30.25 17.21
C VAL A 113 -6.22 -29.18 16.40
N ILE A 114 -7.24 -28.59 17.01
CA ILE A 114 -7.90 -27.41 16.45
C ILE A 114 -7.22 -26.16 17.02
N ALA A 115 -6.52 -25.43 16.18
CA ALA A 115 -5.93 -24.13 16.53
C ALA A 115 -6.91 -22.99 16.23
N GLU A 116 -6.92 -21.99 17.10
CA GLU A 116 -7.78 -20.80 16.98
C GLU A 116 -6.94 -19.57 16.68
N PHE A 117 -7.35 -18.81 15.67
CA PHE A 117 -6.69 -17.60 15.22
C PHE A 117 -7.69 -16.44 15.24
N THR A 118 -7.44 -15.46 16.09
CA THR A 118 -8.35 -14.34 16.32
C THR A 118 -7.76 -13.05 15.76
N ALA A 119 -8.59 -12.29 15.06
CA ALA A 119 -8.29 -10.94 14.63
C ALA A 119 -9.32 -9.95 15.15
N ILE A 120 -8.87 -8.73 15.43
CA ILE A 120 -9.69 -7.59 15.83
C ILE A 120 -9.37 -6.45 14.85
N GLU A 121 -10.42 -5.88 14.27
CA GLU A 121 -10.31 -4.75 13.37
C GLU A 121 -11.17 -3.59 13.86
N TYR A 122 -10.58 -2.40 13.93
CA TYR A 122 -11.24 -1.20 14.42
C TYR A 122 -11.91 -0.45 13.26
N TRP A 123 -13.17 -0.04 13.48
CA TRP A 123 -13.95 0.59 12.42
C TRP A 123 -13.30 1.88 11.90
N LYS A 124 -12.74 2.71 12.80
CA LYS A 124 -12.09 3.97 12.44
C LYS A 124 -10.84 3.82 11.57
N GLU A 125 -10.16 2.69 11.68
CA GLU A 125 -8.96 2.41 10.87
C GLU A 125 -9.29 1.90 9.48
N ASN A 126 -10.50 1.33 9.33
CA ASN A 126 -10.87 0.59 8.13
C ASN A 126 -11.87 1.32 7.23
N TYR A 127 -12.73 2.21 7.79
CA TYR A 127 -13.82 2.77 7.00
C TYR A 127 -13.33 3.53 5.77
N ALA A 128 -14.07 3.34 4.67
CA ALA A 128 -13.83 4.05 3.42
C ALA A 128 -14.53 5.41 3.42
N ILE A 129 -13.80 6.45 3.08
CA ILE A 129 -14.33 7.80 2.96
C ILE A 129 -15.20 7.95 1.70
N LYS A 130 -16.11 8.92 1.73
CA LYS A 130 -16.91 9.29 0.57
C LYS A 130 -16.00 9.89 -0.50
N GLY A 131 -15.86 9.20 -1.63
CA GLY A 131 -15.13 9.70 -2.79
C GLY A 131 -15.85 10.89 -3.45
N GLY A 132 -15.12 11.63 -4.28
CA GLY A 132 -15.64 12.74 -5.08
C GLY A 132 -14.75 13.97 -5.03
N LYS A 133 -15.23 15.07 -5.62
CA LYS A 133 -14.51 16.35 -5.69
C LYS A 133 -14.38 17.03 -4.32
N GLU A 134 -15.32 16.77 -3.41
CA GLU A 134 -15.29 17.29 -2.04
C GLU A 134 -14.40 16.37 -1.18
N LYS A 135 -13.35 16.92 -0.59
CA LYS A 135 -12.49 16.23 0.39
C LYS A 135 -13.24 16.05 1.71
N SER A 136 -14.16 15.11 1.75
CA SER A 136 -14.92 14.78 2.97
C SER A 136 -14.31 13.55 3.64
N ILE A 137 -14.17 13.60 4.96
CA ILE A 137 -13.81 12.45 5.79
C ILE A 137 -15.03 11.61 6.18
N ALA A 138 -16.24 11.99 5.73
CA ALA A 138 -17.44 11.20 6.00
C ALA A 138 -17.33 9.80 5.36
N PRO A 139 -17.83 8.76 6.03
CA PRO A 139 -17.82 7.42 5.47
C PRO A 139 -18.70 7.34 4.21
N ASN A 140 -18.34 6.45 3.29
CA ASN A 140 -19.14 6.18 2.11
C ASN A 140 -20.48 5.50 2.49
N ALA A 141 -21.36 5.33 1.48
CA ALA A 141 -22.70 4.80 1.69
C ALA A 141 -22.71 3.39 2.29
N MET A 142 -21.74 2.53 1.94
CA MET A 142 -21.67 1.16 2.45
C MET A 142 -21.26 1.14 3.91
N TRP A 143 -20.23 1.90 4.27
CA TRP A 143 -19.73 2.02 5.64
C TRP A 143 -20.71 2.75 6.58
N SER A 144 -21.50 3.68 6.05
CA SER A 144 -22.56 4.35 6.82
C SER A 144 -23.78 3.45 7.05
N LYS A 145 -24.26 2.76 5.99
CA LYS A 145 -25.49 1.96 6.06
C LYS A 145 -25.31 0.59 6.69
N ARG A 146 -24.10 0.00 6.58
CA ARG A 146 -23.81 -1.35 7.04
C ARG A 146 -22.49 -1.41 7.83
N PRO A 147 -22.32 -0.60 8.88
CA PRO A 147 -21.06 -0.47 9.60
C PRO A 147 -20.58 -1.80 10.19
N ARG A 148 -21.48 -2.60 10.80
CA ARG A 148 -21.15 -3.92 11.33
C ARG A 148 -20.74 -4.89 10.23
N GLY A 149 -21.49 -4.93 9.12
CA GLY A 149 -21.22 -5.87 8.04
C GLY A 149 -19.87 -5.60 7.34
N GLN A 150 -19.47 -4.34 7.22
CA GLN A 150 -18.20 -3.99 6.59
C GLN A 150 -17.01 -4.33 7.49
N ILE A 151 -17.03 -3.89 8.74
CA ILE A 151 -15.92 -4.17 9.66
C ILE A 151 -15.79 -5.67 9.98
N ALA A 152 -16.90 -6.42 10.01
CA ALA A 152 -16.88 -7.87 10.18
C ALA A 152 -16.13 -8.58 9.04
N LYS A 153 -16.27 -8.10 7.80
CA LYS A 153 -15.52 -8.66 6.66
C LYS A 153 -14.02 -8.44 6.80
N CYS A 154 -13.59 -7.26 7.28
CA CYS A 154 -12.18 -6.97 7.54
C CYS A 154 -11.62 -7.90 8.63
N ALA A 155 -12.31 -8.04 9.77
CA ALA A 155 -11.89 -8.95 10.84
C ALA A 155 -11.82 -10.42 10.38
N GLN A 156 -12.79 -10.86 9.57
CA GLN A 156 -12.78 -12.21 9.00
C GLN A 156 -11.62 -12.40 8.03
N ALA A 157 -11.37 -11.43 7.14
CA ALA A 157 -10.27 -11.50 6.19
C ALA A 157 -8.91 -11.58 6.90
N GLN A 158 -8.71 -10.78 7.92
CA GLN A 158 -7.49 -10.79 8.72
C GLN A 158 -7.33 -12.10 9.49
N ALA A 159 -8.37 -12.62 10.12
CA ALA A 159 -8.32 -13.89 10.84
C ALA A 159 -8.01 -15.06 9.88
N LEU A 160 -8.57 -15.05 8.65
CA LEU A 160 -8.28 -16.06 7.62
C LEU A 160 -6.82 -15.98 7.16
N ARG A 161 -6.25 -14.81 6.94
CA ARG A 161 -4.83 -14.65 6.56
C ARG A 161 -3.88 -15.11 7.66
N ILE A 162 -4.22 -14.88 8.93
CA ILE A 162 -3.42 -15.36 10.07
C ILE A 162 -3.50 -16.91 10.15
N ALA A 163 -4.70 -17.46 10.01
CA ALA A 163 -4.90 -18.91 10.10
C ALA A 163 -4.32 -19.69 8.91
N PHE A 164 -4.30 -19.08 7.74
CA PHE A 164 -3.90 -19.69 6.47
C PHE A 164 -2.95 -18.76 5.69
N PRO A 165 -1.73 -18.53 6.18
CA PRO A 165 -0.78 -17.61 5.53
C PRO A 165 -0.40 -18.03 4.11
N GLU A 166 -0.53 -19.32 3.78
CA GLU A 166 -0.31 -19.87 2.44
C GLU A 166 -1.31 -19.36 1.39
N LEU A 167 -2.43 -18.79 1.79
CA LEU A 167 -3.44 -18.23 0.87
C LEU A 167 -3.08 -16.85 0.34
N GLY A 168 -2.04 -16.24 0.88
CA GLY A 168 -1.57 -14.92 0.52
C GLY A 168 -1.86 -13.85 1.57
N ALA A 169 -1.12 -12.75 1.47
CA ALA A 169 -1.17 -11.63 2.43
C ALA A 169 -1.86 -10.38 1.87
N ALA A 170 -2.40 -10.42 0.64
CA ALA A 170 -3.00 -9.26 0.02
C ALA A 170 -4.21 -8.75 0.84
N PRO A 171 -4.34 -7.43 1.07
CA PRO A 171 -5.54 -6.88 1.68
C PRO A 171 -6.75 -7.10 0.78
N THR A 172 -7.92 -7.22 1.38
CA THR A 172 -9.16 -7.37 0.62
C THR A 172 -9.67 -6.04 0.07
N ALA A 173 -10.54 -6.12 -0.92
CA ALA A 173 -11.21 -4.95 -1.49
C ALA A 173 -11.96 -4.15 -0.41
N GLU A 174 -12.55 -4.83 0.57
CA GLU A 174 -13.28 -4.21 1.68
C GLU A 174 -12.34 -3.40 2.62
N GLU A 175 -11.09 -3.83 2.78
CA GLU A 175 -10.08 -3.14 3.59
C GLU A 175 -9.47 -1.95 2.84
N MET A 176 -9.43 -1.99 1.52
CA MET A 176 -8.72 -1.01 0.69
C MET A 176 -9.63 -0.01 -0.02
N GLU A 177 -10.95 -0.21 -0.01
CA GLU A 177 -11.90 0.73 -0.62
C GLU A 177 -11.69 2.15 -0.08
N GLY A 178 -11.53 3.13 -0.97
CA GLY A 178 -11.33 4.54 -0.64
C GLY A 178 -9.96 4.91 -0.08
N LYS A 179 -9.00 3.97 -0.01
CA LYS A 179 -7.61 4.23 0.37
C LYS A 179 -6.76 4.52 -0.87
N THR A 180 -5.60 5.14 -0.67
CA THR A 180 -4.62 5.37 -1.74
C THR A 180 -3.61 4.24 -1.79
N LEU A 181 -3.15 3.89 -3.00
CA LEU A 181 -2.12 2.85 -3.21
C LEU A 181 -0.73 3.24 -2.71
N TYR A 182 -0.51 4.53 -2.45
CA TYR A 182 0.79 5.00 -2.09
C TYR A 182 1.03 4.84 -0.59
N GLN A 183 1.66 3.73 -0.21
CA GLN A 183 2.66 3.76 0.84
C GLN A 183 3.99 3.99 0.11
N PRO A 184 4.77 5.04 0.43
CA PRO A 184 6.14 5.09 -0.01
C PRO A 184 6.78 3.80 0.50
N GLU A 185 7.18 2.92 -0.40
CA GLU A 185 8.16 1.91 -0.05
C GLU A 185 9.36 2.73 0.42
N ILE A 186 9.63 2.68 1.70
CA ILE A 186 10.89 3.16 2.23
C ILE A 186 11.89 2.22 1.60
N ASP A 187 12.61 2.73 0.60
CA ASP A 187 13.72 1.99 -0.01
C ASP A 187 14.76 1.80 1.10
N ILE A 188 14.67 0.64 1.76
CA ILE A 188 15.64 0.20 2.77
C ILE A 188 16.88 -0.44 2.12
N THR A 189 16.95 -0.40 0.78
CA THR A 189 18.17 -0.83 0.08
C THR A 189 19.28 0.10 0.56
N PRO A 190 20.34 -0.42 1.22
CA PRO A 190 21.45 0.42 1.61
C PRO A 190 21.94 1.16 0.37
N GLU A 191 22.00 2.47 0.43
CA GLU A 191 22.60 3.24 -0.65
C GLU A 191 23.93 2.61 -0.96
N LYS A 192 24.13 2.20 -2.21
CA LYS A 192 25.44 1.69 -2.62
C LYS A 192 26.45 2.74 -2.24
N PRO A 193 27.50 2.39 -1.47
CA PRO A 193 28.50 3.37 -1.09
C PRO A 193 28.97 4.06 -2.36
N VAL A 194 28.78 5.36 -2.43
CA VAL A 194 29.30 6.17 -3.53
C VAL A 194 30.81 6.03 -3.46
N ILE A 195 31.36 5.22 -4.35
CA ILE A 195 32.83 5.09 -4.44
C ILE A 195 33.32 6.40 -5.04
N LYS A 196 33.69 7.32 -4.15
CA LYS A 196 34.28 8.60 -4.56
C LYS A 196 35.58 8.33 -5.31
N ARG A 197 35.77 8.99 -6.43
CA ARG A 197 36.98 8.86 -7.23
C ARG A 197 38.07 9.72 -6.62
N LYS A 198 39.28 9.20 -6.43
CA LYS A 198 40.41 10.01 -6.02
C LYS A 198 40.70 11.08 -7.08
N MET A 199 40.78 12.32 -6.65
CA MET A 199 41.15 13.43 -7.54
C MET A 199 42.65 13.45 -7.71
N SER A 200 43.15 13.52 -8.95
CA SER A 200 44.59 13.71 -9.22
C SER A 200 44.94 15.19 -9.11
N ASP A 201 46.12 15.52 -8.60
CA ASP A 201 46.59 16.89 -8.39
C ASP A 201 46.54 17.75 -9.68
N GLY A 202 46.78 17.17 -10.85
CA GLY A 202 46.68 17.86 -12.11
C GLY A 202 45.24 18.28 -12.53
N LYS A 203 44.21 17.85 -11.80
CA LYS A 203 42.82 18.22 -12.05
C LYS A 203 42.31 19.29 -11.07
N ILE A 204 43.07 19.60 -10.02
CA ILE A 204 42.66 20.55 -9.01
C ILE A 204 42.49 21.95 -9.61
N ASP A 205 43.47 22.40 -10.42
CA ASP A 205 43.42 23.72 -11.04
C ASP A 205 42.21 23.89 -11.97
N ALA A 206 41.90 22.86 -12.73
CA ALA A 206 40.72 22.86 -13.59
C ALA A 206 39.39 22.87 -12.77
N ALA A 207 39.37 22.16 -11.63
CA ALA A 207 38.22 22.15 -10.74
C ALA A 207 38.02 23.51 -10.04
N ILE A 208 39.11 24.17 -9.61
CA ILE A 208 39.04 25.53 -9.05
C ILE A 208 38.54 26.55 -10.09
N GLN A 209 39.04 26.43 -11.33
CA GLN A 209 38.52 27.30 -12.42
C GLN A 209 37.03 27.07 -12.68
N ALA A 210 36.58 25.84 -12.68
CA ALA A 210 35.17 25.51 -12.89
C ALA A 210 34.29 26.06 -11.75
N ILE A 211 34.77 26.04 -10.49
CA ILE A 211 34.06 26.62 -9.37
C ILE A 211 34.01 28.17 -9.53
N ASN A 212 35.12 28.80 -9.88
CA ASN A 212 35.17 30.24 -10.08
C ASN A 212 34.28 30.70 -11.25
N ASN A 213 34.10 29.87 -12.26
CA ASN A 213 33.17 30.13 -13.38
C ASN A 213 31.70 29.86 -13.02
N GLY A 214 31.41 29.27 -11.87
CA GLY A 214 30.04 28.94 -11.44
C GLY A 214 29.48 27.64 -12.03
N ASP A 215 30.32 26.82 -12.69
CA ASP A 215 29.89 25.55 -13.29
C ASP A 215 29.63 24.48 -12.24
N TYR A 216 30.38 24.50 -11.11
CA TYR A 216 30.28 23.57 -10.00
C TYR A 216 30.46 24.28 -8.66
N THR A 217 30.01 23.62 -7.58
CA THR A 217 30.29 24.04 -6.21
C THR A 217 31.32 23.09 -5.57
N LEU A 218 32.06 23.57 -4.55
CA LEU A 218 32.98 22.73 -3.80
C LEU A 218 32.28 21.52 -3.17
N ALA A 219 31.04 21.71 -2.69
CA ALA A 219 30.21 20.64 -2.13
C ALA A 219 29.96 19.50 -3.14
N GLN A 220 29.64 19.82 -4.41
CA GLN A 220 29.45 18.83 -5.46
C GLN A 220 30.73 18.05 -5.80
N ILE A 221 31.88 18.71 -5.70
CA ILE A 221 33.17 18.04 -5.91
C ILE A 221 33.49 17.08 -4.76
N ILE A 222 33.24 17.48 -3.50
CA ILE A 222 33.42 16.65 -2.30
C ILE A 222 32.45 15.46 -2.31
N GLU A 223 31.27 15.61 -2.87
CA GLU A 223 30.28 14.53 -3.00
C GLU A 223 30.75 13.44 -3.98
N THR A 224 31.42 13.82 -5.05
CA THR A 224 31.83 12.92 -6.14
C THR A 224 33.29 12.43 -6.06
N HIS A 225 34.16 13.17 -5.34
CA HIS A 225 35.57 12.88 -5.24
C HIS A 225 36.06 12.78 -3.80
N ASP A 226 37.00 11.86 -3.57
CA ASP A 226 37.73 11.71 -2.32
C ASP A 226 38.98 12.62 -2.39
N LEU A 227 38.94 13.70 -1.64
CA LEU A 227 39.99 14.71 -1.59
C LEU A 227 40.87 14.47 -0.38
N THR A 228 42.18 14.64 -0.52
CA THR A 228 43.11 14.64 0.62
C THR A 228 42.99 15.96 1.39
N ASP A 229 43.44 15.98 2.64
CA ASP A 229 43.47 17.20 3.47
C ASP A 229 44.28 18.33 2.82
N GLU A 230 45.36 18.00 2.13
CA GLU A 230 46.17 18.97 1.38
C GLU A 230 45.43 19.55 0.18
N GLN A 231 44.65 18.71 -0.53
CA GLN A 231 43.80 19.15 -1.66
C GLN A 231 42.67 20.04 -1.17
N LEU A 232 42.01 19.68 -0.07
CA LEU A 232 40.96 20.48 0.56
C LEU A 232 41.50 21.83 1.05
N ALA A 233 42.64 21.87 1.68
CA ALA A 233 43.31 23.11 2.10
C ALA A 233 43.60 24.03 0.91
N ARG A 234 44.02 23.45 -0.22
CA ARG A 234 44.27 24.20 -1.45
C ARG A 234 42.97 24.81 -2.04
N PHE A 235 41.89 24.05 -2.11
CA PHE A 235 40.56 24.58 -2.51
C PHE A 235 40.14 25.75 -1.62
N ASN A 236 40.23 25.61 -0.30
CA ASN A 236 39.83 26.63 0.66
C ASN A 236 40.71 27.92 0.50
N SER A 237 42.01 27.75 0.27
CA SER A 237 42.90 28.90 0.10
C SER A 237 42.71 29.66 -1.22
N GLU A 238 42.47 28.94 -2.33
CA GLU A 238 42.34 29.57 -3.66
C GLU A 238 40.91 30.09 -3.92
N LEU A 239 39.88 29.54 -3.25
CA LEU A 239 38.50 30.01 -3.33
C LEU A 239 38.15 31.08 -2.27
N ASN A 240 39.11 31.50 -1.42
CA ASN A 240 38.90 32.45 -0.31
C ASN A 240 37.75 32.03 0.65
N ILE A 241 37.52 30.75 0.84
CA ILE A 241 36.53 30.24 1.76
C ILE A 241 37.11 30.32 3.18
N ILE A 242 36.70 31.36 3.94
CA ILE A 242 37.00 31.45 5.35
C ILE A 242 36.12 30.43 6.07
N GLU A 243 36.74 29.53 6.87
CA GLU A 243 36.00 28.60 7.72
C GLU A 243 35.01 29.37 8.63
N GLY A 244 33.74 29.26 8.36
CA GLY A 244 32.72 29.87 9.24
C GLY A 244 31.33 30.11 8.68
N GLU A 245 31.01 29.92 7.41
CA GLU A 245 29.65 30.07 6.91
C GLU A 245 29.11 28.79 6.27
N VAL A 246 28.51 27.94 7.12
CA VAL A 246 27.56 26.91 6.67
C VAL A 246 26.22 27.62 6.48
N ASN A 247 25.93 28.07 5.25
CA ASN A 247 24.60 28.55 4.90
C ASN A 247 23.65 27.34 4.85
N GLU A 248 22.72 27.25 5.81
CA GLU A 248 21.55 26.41 5.70
C GLU A 248 20.67 26.91 4.54
N PRO A 249 20.11 26.02 3.71
CA PRO A 249 19.17 26.43 2.66
C PRO A 249 17.83 26.87 3.27
N VAL A 250 17.38 28.05 2.83
CA VAL A 250 16.04 28.59 3.08
C VAL A 250 14.95 27.79 2.36
#